data_7b37b3cc9c37f478c45f79cd5a1d83a4
#
_entry.id   7b37b3cc9c37f478c45f79cd5a1d83a4
#
_cell.length_a   1.000
_cell.length_b   1.000
_cell.length_c   1.000
_cell.angle_alpha   90.00
_cell.angle_beta   90.00
_cell.angle_gamma   90.00
#
_symmetry.space_group_name_H-M   'P 1'
#
loop_
_entity.id
_entity.type
_entity.pdbx_description
1 polymer ?
#
loop_
_entity_poly.entity_id
_entity_poly.type
_entity_poly.pdbx_seq_one_letter_code
_entity_poly.pdbx_strand_id
1 'polypeptide(L)'
;MKIVLAFDSFKGCMDASEACKAAASGIHAVIPYAETLELPLSDGGEGLVKCVERMVPTHRTKLPVHGPLMETVEACYAISEDGATAYMEMAEASGLTLIPENRRNPIEATTYGVGEMIADAVKRGCRTIIMGIGGSATCDGGKGMLNALHKLCPHPHCRIIAACDVTNPLYGPKGAAYVFGPQKGASAEQVCILDQRLRKFAQETEQAGMATPEMAMHPGTGAAGGLGYALLTYLNAELHSGIDIILDICGFDGIIRDVDLVITGEGRSDTQTLMGKVPYGLQKRCHRAGVPIWLLSGSIDYTEKSLKQHFTWLKGINEKDHRPQNILMEREVALKNLESTVSESLCFTHLVGFPMIRRARREDRPRLQEIFAHARAFMKENGNPNQWNPNYPSRELIEKDIESGDCYVVTLDNCSIDRKKTKPDFRPQSHGEYGNIEATFVLRKGPDPTYSIIYNGEWLNEKPYATIHRIASSGTLKGIFHLVMQFAMHQYDNVRIDTHRDNMPMRRAIIKEGFKYCGIIHCWSGDERMAYHYAPSPSLHTSTGRYSG
;
A
#
# COMPACT_ATOMS: atom_id res chain seq x y z
N MET A 1 -19.44 2.36 12.94
CA MET A 1 -18.27 2.81 12.18
C MET A 1 -17.08 2.01 12.66
N LYS A 2 -16.40 1.35 11.73
CA LYS A 2 -15.23 0.51 12.02
C LYS A 2 -13.99 1.13 11.38
N ILE A 3 -12.98 1.45 12.18
CA ILE A 3 -11.79 2.17 11.75
C ILE A 3 -10.55 1.33 12.08
N VAL A 4 -9.69 1.13 11.10
CA VAL A 4 -8.38 0.50 11.30
C VAL A 4 -7.32 1.58 11.47
N LEU A 5 -6.52 1.44 12.52
CA LEU A 5 -5.40 2.31 12.87
C LEU A 5 -4.10 1.57 12.61
N ALA A 6 -3.44 1.92 11.51
CA ALA A 6 -2.28 1.18 11.00
C ALA A 6 -1.11 2.13 10.78
N PHE A 7 -0.39 2.44 11.86
CA PHE A 7 0.71 3.39 11.87
C PHE A 7 2.07 2.71 11.81
N ASP A 8 3.03 3.36 11.18
CA ASP A 8 4.46 3.12 11.39
C ASP A 8 4.95 3.91 12.62
N SER A 9 6.15 3.62 13.08
CA SER A 9 6.82 4.38 14.13
C SER A 9 7.15 5.81 13.68
N PHE A 10 6.98 6.76 14.58
CA PHE A 10 7.47 8.14 14.40
C PHE A 10 8.89 8.20 14.98
N LYS A 11 9.88 7.83 14.16
CA LYS A 11 11.28 7.63 14.57
C LYS A 11 11.80 8.71 15.52
N GLY A 12 12.31 8.27 16.68
CA GLY A 12 12.83 9.16 17.72
C GLY A 12 11.77 9.87 18.57
N CYS A 13 10.49 9.51 18.43
CA CYS A 13 9.38 10.18 19.12
C CYS A 13 8.41 9.21 19.79
N MET A 14 7.65 8.43 19.01
CA MET A 14 6.67 7.45 19.51
C MET A 14 6.68 6.18 18.66
N ASP A 15 6.39 5.04 19.28
CA ASP A 15 6.27 3.79 18.56
C ASP A 15 4.90 3.65 17.86
N ALA A 16 4.78 2.66 16.97
CA ALA A 16 3.57 2.42 16.19
C ALA A 16 2.35 2.11 17.08
N SER A 17 2.54 1.40 18.21
CA SER A 17 1.46 1.05 19.14
C SER A 17 0.95 2.29 19.89
N GLU A 18 1.86 3.18 20.29
CA GLU A 18 1.53 4.45 20.92
C GLU A 18 0.75 5.36 19.96
N ALA A 19 1.18 5.41 18.70
CA ALA A 19 0.47 6.17 17.67
C ALA A 19 -0.95 5.63 17.42
N CYS A 20 -1.14 4.31 17.35
CA CYS A 20 -2.46 3.70 17.24
C CYS A 20 -3.36 4.08 18.43
N LYS A 21 -2.85 3.99 19.66
CA LYS A 21 -3.61 4.33 20.87
C LYS A 21 -4.00 5.81 20.92
N ALA A 22 -3.08 6.71 20.59
CA ALA A 22 -3.38 8.15 20.54
C ALA A 22 -4.46 8.45 19.48
N ALA A 23 -4.36 7.81 18.30
CA ALA A 23 -5.38 7.94 17.26
C ALA A 23 -6.74 7.38 17.73
N ALA A 24 -6.77 6.22 18.41
CA ALA A 24 -7.99 5.65 18.98
C ALA A 24 -8.64 6.60 20.00
N SER A 25 -7.83 7.21 20.88
CA SER A 25 -8.32 8.22 21.83
C SER A 25 -8.98 9.40 21.12
N GLY A 26 -8.34 9.90 20.06
CA GLY A 26 -8.88 10.99 19.24
C GLY A 26 -10.20 10.62 18.55
N ILE A 27 -10.33 9.39 18.07
CA ILE A 27 -11.59 8.88 17.48
C ILE A 27 -12.68 8.82 18.54
N HIS A 28 -12.42 8.18 19.68
CA HIS A 28 -13.42 7.98 20.73
C HIS A 28 -13.86 9.28 21.39
N ALA A 29 -13.01 10.32 21.38
CA ALA A 29 -13.41 11.67 21.83
C ALA A 29 -14.51 12.28 20.94
N VAL A 30 -14.59 11.89 19.65
CA VAL A 30 -15.55 12.41 18.68
C VAL A 30 -16.67 11.39 18.41
N ILE A 31 -16.32 10.12 18.27
CA ILE A 31 -17.24 9.01 17.97
C ILE A 31 -17.07 7.92 19.04
N PRO A 32 -17.71 8.05 20.22
CA PRO A 32 -17.49 7.16 21.35
C PRO A 32 -17.84 5.68 21.07
N TYR A 33 -18.69 5.41 20.09
CA TYR A 33 -19.16 4.08 19.69
C TYR A 33 -18.42 3.53 18.46
N ALA A 34 -17.38 4.18 17.97
CA ALA A 34 -16.59 3.65 16.87
C ALA A 34 -15.84 2.38 17.32
N GLU A 35 -15.87 1.36 16.49
CA GLU A 35 -15.01 0.18 16.64
C GLU A 35 -13.64 0.51 16.05
N THR A 36 -12.59 0.53 16.87
CA THR A 36 -11.22 0.76 16.45
C THR A 36 -10.42 -0.52 16.50
N LEU A 37 -9.71 -0.84 15.42
CA LEU A 37 -8.75 -1.94 15.36
C LEU A 37 -7.34 -1.36 15.25
N GLU A 38 -6.56 -1.52 16.31
CA GLU A 38 -5.16 -1.10 16.35
C GLU A 38 -4.27 -2.16 15.68
N LEU A 39 -3.56 -1.76 14.63
CA LEU A 39 -2.64 -2.60 13.87
C LEU A 39 -1.29 -1.88 13.74
N PRO A 40 -0.46 -1.87 14.79
CA PRO A 40 0.86 -1.24 14.72
C PRO A 40 1.74 -2.01 13.74
N LEU A 41 2.28 -1.30 12.74
CA LEU A 41 3.04 -1.86 11.64
C LEU A 41 4.51 -1.41 11.68
N SER A 42 5.31 -2.03 10.83
CA SER A 42 6.67 -1.61 10.49
C SER A 42 6.91 -1.85 9.00
N ASP A 43 7.92 -1.20 8.44
CA ASP A 43 8.30 -1.40 7.04
C ASP A 43 9.01 -2.74 6.76
N GLY A 44 9.19 -3.59 7.79
CA GLY A 44 9.81 -4.91 7.66
C GLY A 44 11.34 -4.89 7.52
N GLY A 45 11.97 -3.71 7.54
CA GLY A 45 13.44 -3.58 7.51
C GLY A 45 14.07 -3.94 8.85
N GLU A 46 13.64 -3.29 9.92
CA GLU A 46 14.01 -3.59 11.31
C GLU A 46 12.73 -3.80 12.13
N GLY A 47 12.73 -4.82 13.00
CA GLY A 47 11.58 -5.13 13.85
C GLY A 47 10.50 -6.00 13.19
N LEU A 48 10.81 -6.68 12.08
CA LEU A 48 9.93 -7.67 11.46
C LEU A 48 9.47 -8.72 12.46
N VAL A 49 10.39 -9.33 13.19
CA VAL A 49 10.08 -10.39 14.18
C VAL A 49 9.16 -9.87 15.27
N LYS A 50 9.44 -8.69 15.84
CA LYS A 50 8.58 -8.07 16.86
C LYS A 50 7.18 -7.74 16.34
N CYS A 51 7.09 -7.33 15.08
CA CYS A 51 5.82 -7.04 14.44
C CYS A 51 5.00 -8.33 14.29
N VAL A 52 5.63 -9.40 13.78
CA VAL A 52 4.99 -10.71 13.60
C VAL A 52 4.52 -11.31 14.93
N GLU A 53 5.36 -11.28 15.98
CA GLU A 53 5.02 -11.79 17.32
C GLU A 53 3.76 -11.15 17.94
N ARG A 54 3.42 -9.92 17.51
CA ARG A 54 2.18 -9.24 17.94
C ARG A 54 0.95 -9.68 17.16
N MET A 55 1.15 -10.22 15.96
CA MET A 55 0.07 -10.53 15.03
C MET A 55 -0.31 -12.00 15.00
N VAL A 56 0.68 -12.88 15.15
CA VAL A 56 0.48 -14.32 15.08
C VAL A 56 1.20 -15.04 16.23
N PRO A 57 0.63 -16.14 16.75
CA PRO A 57 1.29 -16.95 17.78
C PRO A 57 2.63 -17.51 17.27
N THR A 58 3.68 -17.27 18.02
CA THR A 58 5.05 -17.69 17.69
C THR A 58 5.81 -18.12 18.92
N HIS A 59 6.86 -18.91 18.72
CA HIS A 59 7.83 -19.27 19.74
C HIS A 59 9.19 -18.69 19.42
N ARG A 60 9.77 -17.93 20.36
CA ARG A 60 11.09 -17.33 20.19
C ARG A 60 12.18 -18.36 20.42
N THR A 61 13.12 -18.43 19.48
CA THR A 61 14.29 -19.29 19.51
C THR A 61 15.55 -18.43 19.61
N LYS A 62 16.47 -18.83 20.48
CA LYS A 62 17.80 -18.23 20.63
C LYS A 62 18.86 -19.25 20.28
N LEU A 63 19.91 -18.81 19.61
CA LEU A 63 21.06 -19.67 19.31
C LEU A 63 22.35 -18.86 19.23
N PRO A 64 23.49 -19.41 19.66
CA PRO A 64 24.79 -18.82 19.42
C PRO A 64 25.17 -18.98 17.96
N VAL A 65 25.54 -17.86 17.32
CA VAL A 65 25.99 -17.80 15.92
C VAL A 65 27.24 -16.94 15.83
N HIS A 66 27.94 -17.00 14.68
CA HIS A 66 29.00 -16.05 14.40
C HIS A 66 28.42 -14.67 14.06
N GLY A 67 28.90 -13.65 14.75
CA GLY A 67 28.64 -12.24 14.47
C GLY A 67 29.35 -11.75 13.21
N PRO A 68 29.17 -10.46 12.86
CA PRO A 68 29.71 -9.92 11.61
C PRO A 68 31.26 -9.90 11.56
N LEU A 69 31.95 -9.91 12.69
CA LEU A 69 33.42 -10.00 12.77
C LEU A 69 33.90 -11.38 13.32
N MET A 70 33.07 -12.42 13.15
CA MET A 70 33.31 -13.83 13.57
C MET A 70 33.38 -14.04 15.09
N GLU A 71 33.03 -13.09 15.93
CA GLU A 71 32.75 -13.27 17.33
C GLU A 71 31.45 -14.04 17.56
N THR A 72 31.30 -14.73 18.68
CA THR A 72 30.03 -15.38 19.01
C THR A 72 29.03 -14.35 19.53
N VAL A 73 27.83 -14.31 18.92
CA VAL A 73 26.69 -13.52 19.34
C VAL A 73 25.47 -14.40 19.57
N GLU A 74 24.55 -13.99 20.45
CA GLU A 74 23.26 -14.66 20.63
C GLU A 74 22.27 -14.03 19.64
N ALA A 75 21.89 -14.77 18.59
CA ALA A 75 20.85 -14.38 17.66
C ALA A 75 19.49 -14.95 18.06
N CYS A 76 18.44 -14.20 17.75
CA CYS A 76 17.06 -14.60 18.02
C CYS A 76 16.23 -14.60 16.75
N TYR A 77 15.29 -15.56 16.65
CA TYR A 77 14.25 -15.56 15.63
C TYR A 77 12.98 -16.21 16.18
N ALA A 78 11.85 -16.01 15.51
CA ALA A 78 10.58 -16.59 15.92
C ALA A 78 10.17 -17.74 14.98
N ILE A 79 9.47 -18.73 15.50
CA ILE A 79 8.90 -19.85 14.73
C ILE A 79 7.39 -19.81 14.94
N SER A 80 6.60 -19.98 13.89
CA SER A 80 5.14 -20.10 13.96
C SER A 80 4.73 -21.28 14.86
N GLU A 81 3.54 -21.22 15.45
CA GLU A 81 3.03 -22.23 16.38
C GLU A 81 2.99 -23.63 15.75
N ASP A 82 2.72 -23.74 14.45
CA ASP A 82 2.75 -25.00 13.69
C ASP A 82 4.16 -25.50 13.34
N GLY A 83 5.19 -24.74 13.69
CA GLY A 83 6.59 -25.05 13.41
C GLY A 83 7.00 -24.93 11.94
N ALA A 84 6.10 -24.48 11.05
CA ALA A 84 6.35 -24.51 9.61
C ALA A 84 7.10 -23.28 9.07
N THR A 85 6.99 -22.12 9.74
CA THR A 85 7.57 -20.86 9.27
C THR A 85 8.51 -20.27 10.31
N ALA A 86 9.72 -19.90 9.88
CA ALA A 86 10.66 -19.12 10.69
C ALA A 86 10.65 -17.66 10.24
N TYR A 87 10.58 -16.75 11.19
CA TYR A 87 10.64 -15.29 11.00
C TYR A 87 11.95 -14.80 11.60
N MET A 88 12.83 -14.22 10.81
CA MET A 88 14.16 -13.80 11.25
C MET A 88 14.60 -12.47 10.66
N GLU A 89 15.57 -11.85 11.31
CA GLU A 89 16.22 -10.65 10.81
C GLU A 89 17.72 -10.96 10.64
N MET A 90 18.27 -10.67 9.46
CA MET A 90 19.69 -10.89 9.22
C MET A 90 20.56 -10.06 10.18
N ALA A 91 20.02 -8.95 10.68
CA ALA A 91 20.71 -8.05 11.61
C ALA A 91 21.00 -8.70 12.98
N GLU A 92 20.28 -9.75 13.38
CA GLU A 92 20.55 -10.51 14.62
C GLU A 92 21.92 -11.20 14.59
N ALA A 93 22.40 -11.60 13.39
CA ALA A 93 23.69 -12.23 13.21
C ALA A 93 24.72 -11.33 12.50
N SER A 94 24.28 -10.37 11.69
CA SER A 94 25.18 -9.61 10.82
C SER A 94 24.80 -8.12 10.77
N GLY A 95 24.18 -7.63 11.85
CA GLY A 95 23.70 -6.27 11.99
C GLY A 95 24.78 -5.24 12.31
N LEU A 96 24.56 -3.99 11.87
CA LEU A 96 25.45 -2.87 12.12
C LEU A 96 25.53 -2.51 13.62
N THR A 97 24.47 -2.75 14.36
CA THR A 97 24.37 -2.53 15.82
C THR A 97 25.23 -3.47 16.65
N LEU A 98 25.65 -4.60 16.08
CA LEU A 98 26.55 -5.55 16.73
C LEU A 98 28.01 -5.06 16.73
N ILE A 99 28.34 -4.06 15.91
CA ILE A 99 29.71 -3.55 15.78
C ILE A 99 29.77 -2.12 16.33
N PRO A 100 30.62 -1.86 17.34
CA PRO A 100 30.92 -0.48 17.76
C PRO A 100 31.39 0.37 16.59
N GLU A 101 31.01 1.65 16.57
CA GLU A 101 31.23 2.53 15.42
C GLU A 101 32.71 2.59 15.00
N ASN A 102 33.62 2.63 15.97
CA ASN A 102 35.08 2.67 15.74
C ASN A 102 35.67 1.34 15.24
N ARG A 103 34.89 0.26 15.21
CA ARG A 103 35.32 -1.06 14.73
C ARG A 103 34.60 -1.48 13.44
N ARG A 104 33.75 -0.63 12.88
CA ARG A 104 33.04 -0.91 11.62
C ARG A 104 34.03 -1.09 10.48
N ASN A 105 33.97 -2.26 9.84
CA ASN A 105 34.82 -2.61 8.70
C ASN A 105 34.08 -3.56 7.75
N PRO A 106 33.38 -3.03 6.72
CA PRO A 106 32.61 -3.88 5.81
C PRO A 106 33.49 -4.73 4.87
N ILE A 107 34.82 -4.52 4.86
CA ILE A 107 35.77 -5.38 4.13
C ILE A 107 35.89 -6.77 4.78
N GLU A 108 35.78 -6.84 6.11
CA GLU A 108 35.93 -8.06 6.93
C GLU A 108 34.60 -8.61 7.39
N ALA A 109 33.57 -7.76 7.48
CA ALA A 109 32.25 -8.17 7.97
C ALA A 109 31.62 -9.24 7.08
N THR A 110 31.05 -10.26 7.70
CA THR A 110 30.53 -11.46 7.05
C THR A 110 29.06 -11.76 7.39
N THR A 111 28.37 -12.39 6.47
CA THR A 111 27.01 -12.93 6.65
C THR A 111 27.00 -14.37 7.15
N TYR A 112 28.12 -14.90 7.69
CA TYR A 112 28.25 -16.31 8.08
C TYR A 112 27.15 -16.77 9.06
N GLY A 113 26.88 -15.98 10.11
CA GLY A 113 25.85 -16.30 11.10
C GLY A 113 24.42 -16.32 10.54
N VAL A 114 24.14 -15.59 9.46
CA VAL A 114 22.84 -15.68 8.77
C VAL A 114 22.63 -17.09 8.20
N GLY A 115 23.69 -17.69 7.64
CA GLY A 115 23.64 -19.07 7.16
C GLY A 115 23.45 -20.09 8.30
N GLU A 116 24.01 -19.81 9.49
CA GLU A 116 23.79 -20.65 10.69
C GLU A 116 22.33 -20.55 11.15
N MET A 117 21.72 -19.37 11.16
CA MET A 117 20.29 -19.20 11.50
C MET A 117 19.38 -19.96 10.51
N ILE A 118 19.64 -19.85 9.21
CA ILE A 118 18.88 -20.58 8.17
C ILE A 118 19.02 -22.10 8.40
N ALA A 119 20.26 -22.59 8.62
CA ALA A 119 20.51 -24.01 8.85
C ALA A 119 19.80 -24.54 10.10
N ASP A 120 19.76 -23.77 11.19
CA ASP A 120 19.06 -24.14 12.43
C ASP A 120 17.54 -24.20 12.20
N ALA A 121 16.94 -23.21 11.52
CA ALA A 121 15.52 -23.19 11.20
C ALA A 121 15.11 -24.41 10.35
N VAL A 122 15.90 -24.75 9.32
CA VAL A 122 15.66 -25.94 8.48
C VAL A 122 15.78 -27.23 9.30
N LYS A 123 16.78 -27.34 10.18
CA LYS A 123 16.95 -28.53 11.08
C LYS A 123 15.78 -28.69 12.05
N ARG A 124 15.13 -27.61 12.45
CA ARG A 124 13.89 -27.61 13.27
C ARG A 124 12.63 -27.97 12.49
N GLY A 125 12.72 -28.12 11.18
CA GLY A 125 11.61 -28.53 10.33
C GLY A 125 10.86 -27.37 9.66
N CYS A 126 11.35 -26.14 9.76
CA CYS A 126 10.75 -25.00 9.06
C CYS A 126 10.87 -25.18 7.54
N ARG A 127 9.75 -25.02 6.86
CA ARG A 127 9.65 -25.13 5.39
C ARG A 127 9.59 -23.78 4.69
N THR A 128 9.31 -22.72 5.46
CA THR A 128 9.31 -21.34 4.98
C THR A 128 10.16 -20.48 5.91
N ILE A 129 10.99 -19.63 5.33
CA ILE A 129 11.77 -18.63 6.07
C ILE A 129 11.39 -17.27 5.54
N ILE A 130 10.91 -16.40 6.43
CA ILE A 130 10.64 -14.98 6.14
C ILE A 130 11.73 -14.17 6.82
N MET A 131 12.54 -13.48 6.03
CA MET A 131 13.75 -12.82 6.51
C MET A 131 13.76 -11.33 6.23
N GLY A 132 13.85 -10.50 7.26
CA GLY A 132 14.21 -9.09 7.13
C GLY A 132 15.69 -8.94 6.77
N ILE A 133 16.00 -8.24 5.68
CA ILE A 133 17.40 -8.03 5.25
C ILE A 133 17.87 -6.57 5.43
N GLY A 134 17.21 -5.81 6.29
CA GLY A 134 17.63 -4.47 6.72
C GLY A 134 18.76 -4.50 7.76
N GLY A 135 19.34 -3.33 8.07
CA GLY A 135 20.25 -3.13 9.20
C GLY A 135 21.65 -3.78 9.09
N SER A 136 22.09 -4.23 7.91
CA SER A 136 23.32 -5.02 7.73
C SER A 136 24.63 -4.24 7.95
N ALA A 137 25.62 -4.90 8.56
CA ALA A 137 27.01 -4.43 8.65
C ALA A 137 27.88 -4.83 7.44
N THR A 138 27.42 -5.76 6.64
CA THR A 138 28.20 -6.55 5.69
C THR A 138 28.14 -5.99 4.25
N CYS A 139 29.17 -6.32 3.47
CA CYS A 139 29.21 -6.09 2.03
C CYS A 139 29.94 -7.26 1.33
N ASP A 140 29.67 -8.49 1.78
CA ASP A 140 30.33 -9.72 1.34
C ASP A 140 29.58 -10.44 0.21
N GLY A 141 28.47 -9.86 -0.29
CA GLY A 141 27.66 -10.47 -1.33
C GLY A 141 26.85 -11.69 -0.86
N GLY A 142 26.76 -11.95 0.45
CA GLY A 142 26.17 -13.16 1.00
C GLY A 142 27.10 -14.38 1.00
N LYS A 143 28.38 -14.22 0.65
CA LYS A 143 29.35 -15.31 0.59
C LYS A 143 29.50 -16.02 1.94
N GLY A 144 29.50 -15.26 3.04
CA GLY A 144 29.54 -15.85 4.39
C GLY A 144 28.39 -16.80 4.64
N MET A 145 27.16 -16.37 4.34
CA MET A 145 25.96 -17.20 4.46
C MET A 145 26.07 -18.49 3.63
N LEU A 146 26.51 -18.39 2.37
CA LEU A 146 26.67 -19.55 1.50
C LEU A 146 27.73 -20.52 2.05
N ASN A 147 28.83 -20.01 2.60
CA ASN A 147 29.87 -20.83 3.22
C ASN A 147 29.39 -21.59 4.46
N ALA A 148 28.57 -20.96 5.30
CA ALA A 148 27.96 -21.61 6.45
C ALA A 148 26.95 -22.68 6.02
N LEU A 149 26.08 -22.37 5.05
CA LEU A 149 25.12 -23.34 4.51
C LEU A 149 25.82 -24.54 3.86
N HIS A 150 26.86 -24.31 3.07
CA HIS A 150 27.62 -25.43 2.47
C HIS A 150 28.11 -26.42 3.50
N LYS A 151 28.49 -25.97 4.71
CA LYS A 151 28.96 -26.83 5.79
C LYS A 151 27.85 -27.48 6.60
N LEU A 152 26.77 -26.73 6.87
CA LEU A 152 25.78 -27.10 7.87
C LEU A 152 24.49 -27.67 7.26
N CYS A 153 24.11 -27.18 6.08
CA CYS A 153 22.88 -27.52 5.36
C CYS A 153 23.06 -27.24 3.86
N PRO A 154 23.81 -28.08 3.11
CA PRO A 154 24.20 -27.81 1.70
C PRO A 154 23.03 -27.61 0.77
N HIS A 155 21.88 -28.19 1.06
CA HIS A 155 20.67 -28.11 0.25
C HIS A 155 19.47 -27.76 1.16
N PRO A 156 19.29 -26.50 1.54
CA PRO A 156 18.16 -26.11 2.38
C PRO A 156 16.85 -26.24 1.58
N HIS A 157 16.06 -27.27 1.92
CA HIS A 157 14.75 -27.50 1.32
C HIS A 157 13.69 -26.62 2.01
N CYS A 158 13.75 -25.32 1.79
CA CYS A 158 12.79 -24.37 2.31
C CYS A 158 12.54 -23.25 1.30
N ARG A 159 11.33 -22.67 1.33
CA ARG A 159 11.01 -21.43 0.63
C ARG A 159 11.58 -20.27 1.43
N ILE A 160 12.27 -19.33 0.78
CA ILE A 160 12.81 -18.13 1.43
C ILE A 160 12.14 -16.91 0.82
N ILE A 161 11.58 -16.06 1.68
CA ILE A 161 10.98 -14.77 1.33
C ILE A 161 11.77 -13.71 2.08
N ALA A 162 12.42 -12.80 1.34
CA ALA A 162 13.22 -11.74 1.94
C ALA A 162 12.51 -10.38 1.82
N ALA A 163 12.35 -9.69 2.95
CA ALA A 163 11.83 -8.33 3.02
C ALA A 163 12.91 -7.35 2.53
N CYS A 164 12.67 -6.73 1.38
CA CYS A 164 13.61 -5.86 0.69
C CYS A 164 12.91 -4.62 0.15
N ASP A 165 13.17 -3.45 0.76
CA ASP A 165 12.56 -2.18 0.37
C ASP A 165 13.50 -1.28 -0.46
N VAL A 166 14.66 -1.80 -0.86
CA VAL A 166 15.61 -1.09 -1.71
C VAL A 166 15.65 -1.72 -3.10
N THR A 167 15.87 -0.87 -4.11
CA THR A 167 15.93 -1.29 -5.52
C THR A 167 17.35 -1.28 -6.10
N ASN A 168 18.35 -1.09 -5.24
CA ASN A 168 19.74 -0.99 -5.65
C ASN A 168 20.24 -2.30 -6.28
N PRO A 169 20.98 -2.24 -7.41
CA PRO A 169 21.64 -3.39 -8.01
C PRO A 169 22.83 -3.84 -7.15
N LEU A 170 23.40 -4.98 -7.46
CA LEU A 170 24.51 -5.56 -6.72
C LEU A 170 25.75 -4.66 -6.70
N TYR A 171 26.17 -4.17 -7.86
CA TYR A 171 27.38 -3.36 -8.01
C TYR A 171 27.17 -2.14 -8.92
N GLY A 172 28.19 -1.31 -9.05
CA GLY A 172 28.18 -0.08 -9.83
C GLY A 172 27.80 1.16 -9.01
N PRO A 173 27.71 2.36 -9.62
CA PRO A 173 27.50 3.61 -8.90
C PRO A 173 26.25 3.68 -8.02
N LYS A 174 25.21 2.91 -8.37
CA LYS A 174 23.98 2.74 -7.58
C LYS A 174 23.95 1.42 -6.80
N GLY A 175 25.05 0.67 -6.80
CA GLY A 175 25.15 -0.65 -6.19
C GLY A 175 25.42 -0.61 -4.70
N ALA A 176 25.46 -1.81 -4.10
CA ALA A 176 25.56 -2.02 -2.65
C ALA A 176 26.74 -1.29 -2.01
N ALA A 177 27.94 -1.38 -2.62
CA ALA A 177 29.15 -0.79 -2.05
C ALA A 177 29.12 0.73 -2.05
N TYR A 178 28.75 1.34 -3.17
CA TYR A 178 28.73 2.81 -3.30
C TYR A 178 27.65 3.47 -2.44
N VAL A 179 26.46 2.87 -2.39
CA VAL A 179 25.32 3.47 -1.68
C VAL A 179 25.37 3.20 -0.19
N PHE A 180 25.71 1.99 0.22
CA PHE A 180 25.60 1.57 1.62
C PHE A 180 26.95 1.35 2.32
N GLY A 181 28.06 1.28 1.58
CA GLY A 181 29.40 1.07 2.15
C GLY A 181 29.84 2.17 3.12
N PRO A 182 29.68 3.47 2.81
CA PRO A 182 30.11 4.56 3.69
C PRO A 182 29.48 4.52 5.09
N GLN A 183 28.17 4.28 5.20
CA GLN A 183 27.48 4.18 6.50
C GLN A 183 27.91 2.95 7.32
N LYS A 184 28.51 1.94 6.66
CA LYS A 184 29.08 0.74 7.29
C LYS A 184 30.56 0.93 7.67
N GLY A 185 31.11 2.13 7.47
CA GLY A 185 32.48 2.48 7.83
C GLY A 185 33.51 2.31 6.70
N ALA A 186 33.08 2.12 5.44
CA ALA A 186 34.01 2.03 4.31
C ALA A 186 34.59 3.38 3.92
N SER A 187 35.91 3.47 3.75
CA SER A 187 36.56 4.57 3.05
C SER A 187 36.25 4.54 1.54
N ALA A 188 36.52 5.65 0.84
CA ALA A 188 36.34 5.73 -0.60
C ALA A 188 37.09 4.61 -1.37
N GLU A 189 38.31 4.30 -0.93
CA GLU A 189 39.13 3.23 -1.50
C GLU A 189 38.51 1.85 -1.22
N GLN A 190 38.01 1.63 0.00
CA GLN A 190 37.35 0.40 0.39
C GLN A 190 36.05 0.19 -0.40
N VAL A 191 35.29 1.24 -0.67
CA VAL A 191 34.08 1.17 -1.53
C VAL A 191 34.43 0.62 -2.93
N CYS A 192 35.52 1.09 -3.53
CA CYS A 192 35.98 0.58 -4.83
C CYS A 192 36.37 -0.92 -4.76
N ILE A 193 37.07 -1.31 -3.69
CA ILE A 193 37.45 -2.73 -3.47
C ILE A 193 36.21 -3.60 -3.31
N LEU A 194 35.23 -3.15 -2.52
CA LEU A 194 33.98 -3.88 -2.28
C LEU A 194 33.18 -4.03 -3.59
N ASP A 195 33.05 -2.96 -4.38
CA ASP A 195 32.34 -3.03 -5.66
C ASP A 195 33.00 -4.02 -6.62
N GLN A 196 34.34 -4.02 -6.70
CA GLN A 196 35.08 -4.98 -7.51
C GLN A 196 34.87 -6.43 -7.02
N ARG A 197 34.85 -6.65 -5.69
CA ARG A 197 34.56 -7.97 -5.11
C ARG A 197 33.16 -8.47 -5.46
N LEU A 198 32.15 -7.60 -5.39
CA LEU A 198 30.77 -7.93 -5.75
C LEU A 198 30.62 -8.22 -7.25
N ARG A 199 31.29 -7.42 -8.09
CA ARG A 199 31.34 -7.64 -9.56
C ARG A 199 31.99 -8.98 -9.90
N LYS A 200 33.12 -9.29 -9.26
CA LYS A 200 33.80 -10.57 -9.43
C LYS A 200 32.90 -11.75 -8.99
N PHE A 201 32.18 -11.57 -7.88
CA PHE A 201 31.24 -12.59 -7.39
C PHE A 201 30.11 -12.85 -8.37
N ALA A 202 29.53 -11.80 -8.98
CA ALA A 202 28.54 -11.96 -10.03
C ALA A 202 29.10 -12.76 -11.22
N GLN A 203 30.29 -12.39 -11.70
CA GLN A 203 30.95 -13.10 -12.81
C GLN A 203 31.22 -14.59 -12.49
N GLU A 204 31.68 -14.91 -11.27
CA GLU A 204 31.88 -16.29 -10.80
C GLU A 204 30.56 -17.06 -10.82
N THR A 205 29.46 -16.42 -10.38
CA THR A 205 28.11 -17.01 -10.34
C THR A 205 27.56 -17.26 -11.76
N GLU A 206 27.78 -16.33 -12.68
CA GLU A 206 27.41 -16.45 -14.09
C GLU A 206 28.18 -17.58 -14.78
N GLN A 207 29.50 -17.65 -14.57
CA GLN A 207 30.34 -18.71 -15.10
C GLN A 207 29.96 -20.10 -14.59
N ALA A 208 29.44 -20.16 -13.35
CA ALA A 208 28.91 -21.40 -12.78
C ALA A 208 27.51 -21.77 -13.32
N GLY A 209 26.91 -20.94 -14.19
CA GLY A 209 25.58 -21.16 -14.75
C GLY A 209 24.43 -20.97 -13.75
N MET A 210 24.69 -20.31 -12.64
CA MET A 210 23.69 -20.10 -11.56
C MET A 210 22.93 -18.78 -11.70
N ALA A 211 23.38 -17.85 -12.55
CA ALA A 211 22.72 -16.58 -12.80
C ALA A 211 22.96 -16.11 -14.24
N THR A 212 22.05 -15.26 -14.73
CA THR A 212 22.28 -14.50 -15.96
C THR A 212 22.97 -13.17 -15.65
N PRO A 213 23.63 -12.51 -16.63
CA PRO A 213 24.28 -11.21 -16.42
C PRO A 213 23.32 -10.13 -15.88
N GLU A 214 22.06 -10.18 -16.28
CA GLU A 214 21.03 -9.22 -15.87
C GLU A 214 20.66 -9.36 -14.39
N MET A 215 20.88 -10.54 -13.80
CA MET A 215 20.49 -10.80 -12.41
C MET A 215 21.21 -9.87 -11.43
N ALA A 216 22.46 -9.52 -11.66
CA ALA A 216 23.20 -8.59 -10.82
C ALA A 216 22.61 -7.17 -10.84
N MET A 217 21.87 -6.80 -11.89
CA MET A 217 21.19 -5.51 -12.03
C MET A 217 19.73 -5.57 -11.59
N HIS A 218 19.22 -6.75 -11.19
CA HIS A 218 17.84 -6.88 -10.70
C HIS A 218 17.64 -6.02 -9.43
N PRO A 219 16.51 -5.29 -9.32
CA PRO A 219 16.19 -4.51 -8.13
C PRO A 219 16.27 -5.34 -6.84
N GLY A 220 16.97 -4.81 -5.83
CA GLY A 220 17.11 -5.48 -4.53
C GLY A 220 18.33 -6.40 -4.39
N THR A 221 19.06 -6.70 -5.46
CA THR A 221 20.27 -7.54 -5.38
C THR A 221 21.39 -6.90 -4.57
N GLY A 222 21.43 -5.57 -4.48
CA GLY A 222 22.37 -4.85 -3.63
C GLY A 222 21.96 -4.77 -2.15
N ALA A 223 20.76 -5.20 -1.80
CA ALA A 223 20.29 -5.18 -0.42
C ALA A 223 21.25 -5.95 0.50
N ALA A 224 21.40 -5.44 1.73
CA ALA A 224 22.27 -6.03 2.74
C ALA A 224 23.70 -6.33 2.23
N GLY A 225 24.26 -5.40 1.43
CA GLY A 225 25.62 -5.57 0.92
C GLY A 225 25.77 -6.73 -0.07
N GLY A 226 24.72 -7.01 -0.83
CA GLY A 226 24.67 -8.07 -1.84
C GLY A 226 24.10 -9.40 -1.34
N LEU A 227 23.64 -9.48 -0.08
CA LEU A 227 22.93 -10.67 0.41
C LEU A 227 21.70 -10.97 -0.45
N GLY A 228 20.95 -9.94 -0.90
CA GLY A 228 19.82 -10.09 -1.80
C GLY A 228 20.15 -10.86 -3.09
N TYR A 229 21.34 -10.62 -3.66
CA TYR A 229 21.81 -11.37 -4.82
C TYR A 229 22.03 -12.85 -4.52
N ALA A 230 22.73 -13.17 -3.41
CA ALA A 230 22.97 -14.55 -3.02
C ALA A 230 21.67 -15.31 -2.70
N LEU A 231 20.72 -14.64 -2.04
CA LEU A 231 19.39 -15.22 -1.76
C LEU A 231 18.64 -15.56 -3.05
N LEU A 232 18.60 -14.65 -4.02
CA LEU A 232 17.96 -14.88 -5.33
C LEU A 232 18.62 -16.01 -6.13
N THR A 233 19.97 -15.97 -6.26
CA THR A 233 20.67 -16.82 -7.20
C THR A 233 20.98 -18.23 -6.67
N TYR A 234 21.30 -18.37 -5.38
CA TYR A 234 21.70 -19.63 -4.77
C TYR A 234 20.60 -20.33 -3.99
N LEU A 235 19.66 -19.56 -3.45
CA LEU A 235 18.58 -20.09 -2.61
C LEU A 235 17.20 -19.92 -3.23
N ASN A 236 17.13 -19.40 -4.44
CA ASN A 236 15.89 -19.20 -5.19
C ASN A 236 14.84 -18.42 -4.36
N ALA A 237 15.30 -17.45 -3.56
CA ALA A 237 14.45 -16.67 -2.69
C ALA A 237 13.61 -15.66 -3.48
N GLU A 238 12.47 -15.29 -2.92
CA GLU A 238 11.60 -14.23 -3.43
C GLU A 238 11.91 -12.94 -2.66
N LEU A 239 12.11 -11.81 -3.39
CA LEU A 239 12.22 -10.50 -2.77
C LEU A 239 10.88 -9.79 -2.82
N HIS A 240 10.36 -9.42 -1.68
CA HIS A 240 9.10 -8.68 -1.54
C HIS A 240 9.32 -7.43 -0.68
N SER A 241 8.48 -6.42 -0.85
CA SER A 241 8.42 -5.29 0.06
C SER A 241 8.08 -5.78 1.47
N GLY A 242 8.78 -5.27 2.48
CA GLY A 242 8.56 -5.69 3.86
C GLY A 242 7.14 -5.45 4.33
N ILE A 243 6.55 -4.32 3.95
CA ILE A 243 5.16 -4.03 4.30
C ILE A 243 4.18 -5.00 3.61
N ASP A 244 4.41 -5.40 2.37
CA ASP A 244 3.52 -6.36 1.70
C ASP A 244 3.53 -7.72 2.42
N ILE A 245 4.71 -8.18 2.87
CA ILE A 245 4.87 -9.41 3.69
C ILE A 245 4.08 -9.30 5.00
N ILE A 246 4.22 -8.19 5.71
CA ILE A 246 3.54 -7.96 6.99
C ILE A 246 2.02 -7.92 6.80
N LEU A 247 1.53 -7.25 5.75
CA LEU A 247 0.12 -7.19 5.43
C LEU A 247 -0.47 -8.55 5.05
N ASP A 248 0.32 -9.41 4.39
CA ASP A 248 -0.09 -10.79 4.09
C ASP A 248 -0.14 -11.65 5.37
N ILE A 249 0.84 -11.54 6.25
CA ILE A 249 0.89 -12.28 7.53
C ILE A 249 -0.30 -11.92 8.42
N CYS A 250 -0.66 -10.64 8.54
CA CYS A 250 -1.80 -10.23 9.35
C CYS A 250 -3.16 -10.43 8.67
N GLY A 251 -3.19 -10.90 7.42
CA GLY A 251 -4.43 -11.08 6.67
C GLY A 251 -5.18 -9.77 6.39
N PHE A 252 -4.44 -8.68 6.16
CA PHE A 252 -4.98 -7.32 6.05
C PHE A 252 -6.12 -7.19 5.03
N ASP A 253 -6.04 -7.87 3.88
CA ASP A 253 -7.08 -7.86 2.87
C ASP A 253 -8.42 -8.47 3.38
N GLY A 254 -8.36 -9.37 4.37
CA GLY A 254 -9.53 -9.86 5.08
C GLY A 254 -10.07 -8.83 6.08
N ILE A 255 -9.18 -8.18 6.82
CA ILE A 255 -9.51 -7.19 7.85
C ILE A 255 -10.28 -6.01 7.25
N ILE A 256 -9.83 -5.49 6.08
CA ILE A 256 -10.39 -4.25 5.50
C ILE A 256 -11.71 -4.44 4.74
N ARG A 257 -12.25 -5.67 4.62
CA ARG A 257 -13.50 -5.92 3.86
C ARG A 257 -14.71 -5.15 4.39
N ASP A 258 -14.79 -4.98 5.71
CA ASP A 258 -15.91 -4.37 6.41
C ASP A 258 -15.48 -3.12 7.21
N VAL A 259 -14.47 -2.41 6.71
CA VAL A 259 -13.89 -1.23 7.35
C VAL A 259 -14.35 0.04 6.64
N ASP A 260 -14.75 1.04 7.41
CA ASP A 260 -15.22 2.32 6.89
C ASP A 260 -14.07 3.29 6.59
N LEU A 261 -12.94 3.17 7.32
CA LEU A 261 -11.77 4.05 7.19
C LEU A 261 -10.50 3.37 7.70
N VAL A 262 -9.40 3.58 7.02
CA VAL A 262 -8.05 3.27 7.53
C VAL A 262 -7.33 4.59 7.83
N ILE A 263 -6.69 4.71 8.99
CA ILE A 263 -5.84 5.85 9.33
C ILE A 263 -4.42 5.33 9.49
N THR A 264 -3.49 5.93 8.77
CA THR A 264 -2.05 5.60 8.81
C THR A 264 -1.21 6.85 9.00
N GLY A 265 0.06 6.67 9.27
CA GLY A 265 1.02 7.76 9.38
C GLY A 265 2.42 7.26 9.71
N GLU A 266 3.36 8.18 9.64
CA GLU A 266 4.78 7.99 9.92
C GLU A 266 5.40 9.31 10.41
N GLY A 267 6.68 9.30 10.80
CA GLY A 267 7.35 10.52 11.27
C GLY A 267 7.42 11.63 10.21
N ARG A 268 7.73 11.29 8.95
CA ARG A 268 7.82 12.23 7.83
C ARG A 268 7.36 11.59 6.54
N SER A 269 6.41 12.24 5.88
CA SER A 269 5.89 11.82 4.58
C SER A 269 6.35 12.77 3.47
N ASP A 270 7.04 12.18 2.49
CA ASP A 270 7.58 12.81 1.29
C ASP A 270 7.56 11.80 0.11
N THR A 271 8.34 12.04 -0.94
CA THR A 271 8.48 11.12 -2.08
C THR A 271 8.87 9.70 -1.68
N GLN A 272 9.65 9.54 -0.61
CA GLN A 272 10.08 8.22 -0.13
C GLN A 272 8.93 7.39 0.47
N THR A 273 7.87 8.05 0.96
CA THR A 273 6.65 7.36 1.43
C THR A 273 6.09 6.45 0.35
N LEU A 274 6.11 6.89 -0.90
CA LEU A 274 5.60 6.14 -2.07
C LEU A 274 6.57 5.06 -2.58
N MET A 275 7.75 4.93 -1.98
CA MET A 275 8.77 3.94 -2.35
C MET A 275 8.71 2.64 -1.52
N GLY A 276 7.53 2.24 -1.04
CA GLY A 276 7.34 0.96 -0.36
C GLY A 276 7.23 1.01 1.16
N LYS A 277 7.13 2.23 1.76
CA LYS A 277 6.89 2.36 3.20
C LYS A 277 5.47 1.96 3.60
N VAL A 278 5.24 1.83 4.92
CA VAL A 278 3.96 1.40 5.52
C VAL A 278 2.75 2.14 4.94
N PRO A 279 2.71 3.50 4.87
CA PRO A 279 1.52 4.18 4.37
C PRO A 279 1.18 3.83 2.93
N TYR A 280 2.17 3.63 2.06
CA TYR A 280 1.94 3.30 0.66
C TYR A 280 1.53 1.83 0.45
N GLY A 281 2.09 0.90 1.22
CA GLY A 281 1.66 -0.50 1.21
C GLY A 281 0.18 -0.62 1.58
N LEU A 282 -0.23 0.03 2.66
CA LEU A 282 -1.63 0.11 3.09
C LEU A 282 -2.53 0.77 2.03
N GLN A 283 -2.06 1.88 1.45
CA GLN A 283 -2.80 2.61 0.44
C GLN A 283 -3.13 1.72 -0.77
N LYS A 284 -2.18 0.94 -1.27
CA LYS A 284 -2.41 -0.02 -2.38
C LYS A 284 -3.52 -1.03 -2.06
N ARG A 285 -3.53 -1.57 -0.83
CA ARG A 285 -4.53 -2.56 -0.38
C ARG A 285 -5.90 -1.91 -0.17
N CYS A 286 -5.95 -0.80 0.58
CA CYS A 286 -7.18 -0.04 0.81
C CYS A 286 -7.83 0.37 -0.50
N HIS A 287 -7.01 0.80 -1.45
CA HIS A 287 -7.43 1.26 -2.74
C HIS A 287 -8.09 0.15 -3.57
N ARG A 288 -7.49 -1.06 -3.60
CA ARG A 288 -8.09 -2.26 -4.25
C ARG A 288 -9.42 -2.66 -3.59
N ALA A 289 -9.55 -2.42 -2.28
CA ALA A 289 -10.76 -2.73 -1.53
C ALA A 289 -11.82 -1.61 -1.60
N GLY A 290 -11.48 -0.43 -2.12
CA GLY A 290 -12.37 0.74 -2.13
C GLY A 290 -12.56 1.36 -0.75
N VAL A 291 -11.59 1.19 0.16
CA VAL A 291 -11.62 1.72 1.53
C VAL A 291 -10.84 3.03 1.58
N PRO A 292 -11.43 4.14 2.07
CA PRO A 292 -10.72 5.40 2.23
C PRO A 292 -9.56 5.26 3.21
N ILE A 293 -8.45 5.97 2.91
CA ILE A 293 -7.27 5.97 3.75
C ILE A 293 -6.78 7.39 4.02
N TRP A 294 -6.53 7.71 5.29
CA TRP A 294 -5.97 8.98 5.74
C TRP A 294 -4.50 8.81 6.07
N LEU A 295 -3.70 9.84 5.74
CA LEU A 295 -2.30 9.92 6.12
C LEU A 295 -2.10 11.06 7.12
N LEU A 296 -1.73 10.72 8.36
CA LEU A 296 -1.45 11.67 9.44
C LEU A 296 0.00 11.49 9.88
N SER A 297 0.87 12.44 9.56
CA SER A 297 2.31 12.30 9.77
C SER A 297 2.89 13.43 10.60
N GLY A 298 4.05 13.22 11.22
CA GLY A 298 4.76 14.23 11.99
C GLY A 298 5.03 15.49 11.18
N SER A 299 5.47 15.29 9.94
CA SER A 299 5.57 16.34 8.91
C SER A 299 5.21 15.79 7.53
N ILE A 300 4.69 16.65 6.66
CA ILE A 300 4.30 16.29 5.29
C ILE A 300 4.91 17.29 4.32
N ASP A 301 5.51 16.76 3.26
CA ASP A 301 5.92 17.58 2.12
C ASP A 301 4.72 17.82 1.19
N TYR A 302 4.03 18.93 1.37
CA TYR A 302 2.87 19.32 0.56
C TYR A 302 3.21 19.73 -0.88
N THR A 303 4.48 19.91 -1.21
CA THR A 303 4.92 20.18 -2.60
C THR A 303 4.85 18.90 -3.43
N GLU A 304 4.88 17.73 -2.80
CA GLU A 304 4.72 16.43 -3.42
C GLU A 304 3.24 16.17 -3.76
N LYS A 305 2.88 16.49 -5.00
CA LYS A 305 1.50 16.36 -5.49
C LYS A 305 1.00 14.92 -5.51
N SER A 306 1.89 13.95 -5.66
CA SER A 306 1.53 12.53 -5.73
C SER A 306 0.95 12.03 -4.41
N LEU A 307 1.41 12.52 -3.25
CA LEU A 307 0.82 12.16 -1.95
C LEU A 307 -0.68 12.47 -1.91
N LYS A 308 -1.10 13.64 -2.44
CA LYS A 308 -2.50 14.06 -2.48
C LYS A 308 -3.37 13.19 -3.38
N GLN A 309 -2.77 12.50 -4.34
CA GLN A 309 -3.49 11.60 -5.25
C GLN A 309 -3.75 10.23 -4.64
N HIS A 310 -2.92 9.83 -3.66
CA HIS A 310 -2.97 8.51 -3.07
C HIS A 310 -3.80 8.40 -1.79
N PHE A 311 -3.96 9.49 -1.04
CA PHE A 311 -4.65 9.48 0.24
C PHE A 311 -5.90 10.36 0.19
N THR A 312 -7.00 9.85 0.74
CA THR A 312 -8.28 10.59 0.76
C THR A 312 -8.26 11.79 1.71
N TRP A 313 -7.38 11.77 2.70
CA TRP A 313 -7.10 12.89 3.61
C TRP A 313 -5.62 12.90 3.98
N LEU A 314 -5.04 14.09 4.08
CA LEU A 314 -3.62 14.29 4.31
C LEU A 314 -3.42 15.45 5.28
N LYS A 315 -2.77 15.19 6.44
CA LYS A 315 -2.54 16.25 7.43
C LYS A 315 -1.30 15.99 8.30
N GLY A 316 -0.48 17.02 8.48
CA GLY A 316 0.62 17.03 9.44
C GLY A 316 0.10 17.24 10.86
N ILE A 317 0.57 16.43 11.82
CA ILE A 317 0.08 16.52 13.21
C ILE A 317 0.59 17.76 13.94
N ASN A 318 1.65 18.40 13.43
CA ASN A 318 2.31 19.55 14.03
C ASN A 318 1.95 20.89 13.37
N GLU A 319 1.04 20.93 12.38
CA GLU A 319 0.76 22.12 11.57
C GLU A 319 0.25 23.32 12.35
N LYS A 320 -0.46 23.08 13.45
CA LYS A 320 -1.01 24.12 14.32
C LYS A 320 -0.15 24.43 15.53
N ASP A 321 0.90 23.65 15.72
CA ASP A 321 1.79 23.78 16.86
C ASP A 321 3.08 24.50 16.43
N HIS A 322 3.25 25.74 16.85
CA HIS A 322 4.37 26.58 16.48
C HIS A 322 5.57 26.48 17.42
N ARG A 323 5.58 25.47 18.31
CA ARG A 323 6.72 25.21 19.20
C ARG A 323 7.95 24.75 18.39
N PRO A 324 9.17 24.90 18.93
CA PRO A 324 10.39 24.41 18.30
C PRO A 324 10.35 22.91 18.02
N GLN A 325 11.04 22.46 16.97
CA GLN A 325 10.99 21.07 16.51
C GLN A 325 11.41 20.05 17.58
N ASN A 326 12.39 20.38 18.44
CA ASN A 326 12.80 19.53 19.54
C ASN A 326 11.64 19.27 20.54
N ILE A 327 10.78 20.26 20.79
CA ILE A 327 9.59 20.12 21.63
C ILE A 327 8.51 19.30 20.92
N LEU A 328 8.31 19.53 19.60
CA LEU A 328 7.34 18.77 18.80
C LEU A 328 7.69 17.28 18.69
N MET A 329 8.97 16.94 18.89
CA MET A 329 9.46 15.55 18.93
C MET A 329 9.39 14.92 20.32
N GLU A 330 9.05 15.68 21.36
CA GLU A 330 8.80 15.10 22.67
C GLU A 330 7.59 14.16 22.61
N ARG A 331 7.74 12.97 23.16
CA ARG A 331 6.75 11.88 23.06
C ARG A 331 5.35 12.32 23.47
N GLU A 332 5.19 12.97 24.62
CA GLU A 332 3.86 13.41 25.12
C GLU A 332 3.21 14.46 24.23
N VAL A 333 4.03 15.36 23.68
CA VAL A 333 3.58 16.41 22.77
C VAL A 333 3.06 15.80 21.47
N ALA A 334 3.81 14.90 20.88
CA ALA A 334 3.45 14.26 19.61
C ALA A 334 2.20 13.37 19.74
N LEU A 335 2.06 12.62 20.84
CA LEU A 335 0.85 11.83 21.13
C LEU A 335 -0.38 12.73 21.21
N LYS A 336 -0.29 13.84 21.93
CA LYS A 336 -1.39 14.80 22.06
C LYS A 336 -1.73 15.49 20.73
N ASN A 337 -0.71 15.83 19.94
CA ASN A 337 -0.89 16.43 18.61
C ASN A 337 -1.58 15.45 17.66
N LEU A 338 -1.21 14.16 17.69
CA LEU A 338 -1.87 13.13 16.89
C LEU A 338 -3.33 12.94 17.32
N GLU A 339 -3.60 12.78 18.61
CA GLU A 339 -4.96 12.69 19.18
C GLU A 339 -5.83 13.86 18.73
N SER A 340 -5.33 15.09 18.90
CA SER A 340 -6.06 16.31 18.52
C SER A 340 -6.28 16.38 17.00
N THR A 341 -5.28 16.01 16.21
CA THR A 341 -5.36 16.03 14.73
C THR A 341 -6.40 15.04 14.22
N VAL A 342 -6.48 13.84 14.81
CA VAL A 342 -7.51 12.84 14.49
C VAL A 342 -8.90 13.39 14.82
N SER A 343 -9.09 13.89 16.04
CA SER A 343 -10.36 14.47 16.48
C SER A 343 -10.82 15.61 15.57
N GLU A 344 -9.93 16.55 15.26
CA GLU A 344 -10.22 17.68 14.37
C GLU A 344 -10.52 17.23 12.94
N SER A 345 -9.76 16.25 12.42
CA SER A 345 -9.96 15.73 11.08
C SER A 345 -11.33 15.07 10.95
N LEU A 346 -11.74 14.28 11.93
CA LEU A 346 -13.09 13.69 11.98
C LEU A 346 -14.17 14.77 12.06
N CYS A 347 -14.02 15.76 12.95
CA CYS A 347 -14.95 16.88 13.02
C CYS A 347 -15.03 17.64 11.70
N PHE A 348 -13.90 17.90 11.06
CA PHE A 348 -13.86 18.62 9.80
C PHE A 348 -14.53 17.82 8.67
N THR A 349 -14.23 16.54 8.54
CA THR A 349 -14.81 15.67 7.52
C THR A 349 -16.30 15.45 7.72
N HIS A 350 -16.77 15.34 8.96
CA HIS A 350 -18.20 15.29 9.28
C HIS A 350 -18.91 16.62 8.97
N LEU A 351 -18.27 17.76 9.24
CA LEU A 351 -18.85 19.08 8.95
C LEU A 351 -18.98 19.38 7.45
N VAL A 352 -18.08 18.84 6.62
CA VAL A 352 -18.05 19.05 5.17
C VAL A 352 -18.76 17.91 4.43
N GLY A 353 -19.13 16.82 5.14
CA GLY A 353 -19.67 15.61 4.54
C GLY A 353 -18.61 14.93 3.67
N PHE A 354 -17.72 14.15 4.29
CA PHE A 354 -16.71 13.40 3.55
C PHE A 354 -17.37 12.30 2.72
N PRO A 355 -17.24 12.32 1.39
CA PRO A 355 -17.84 11.31 0.55
C PRO A 355 -17.05 10.00 0.64
N MET A 356 -17.72 8.92 1.06
CA MET A 356 -17.17 7.57 1.09
C MET A 356 -17.76 6.74 -0.04
N ILE A 357 -16.93 5.88 -0.65
CA ILE A 357 -17.40 4.92 -1.65
C ILE A 357 -17.40 3.52 -1.04
N ARG A 358 -18.57 2.87 -1.07
CA ARG A 358 -18.72 1.46 -0.67
C ARG A 358 -19.57 0.70 -1.68
N ARG A 359 -19.52 -0.62 -1.63
CA ARG A 359 -20.46 -1.45 -2.38
C ARG A 359 -21.88 -1.21 -1.91
N ALA A 360 -22.82 -1.16 -2.86
CA ALA A 360 -24.24 -1.06 -2.59
C ALA A 360 -24.75 -2.34 -1.92
N ARG A 361 -25.73 -2.19 -1.02
CA ARG A 361 -26.42 -3.27 -0.32
C ARG A 361 -27.89 -3.32 -0.78
N ARG A 362 -28.58 -4.41 -0.51
CA ARG A 362 -30.01 -4.54 -0.88
C ARG A 362 -30.89 -3.47 -0.24
N GLU A 363 -30.54 -3.04 0.97
CA GLU A 363 -31.24 -2.01 1.73
C GLU A 363 -31.11 -0.62 1.09
N ASP A 364 -30.06 -0.37 0.30
CA ASP A 364 -29.86 0.91 -0.39
C ASP A 364 -30.81 1.12 -1.58
N ARG A 365 -31.41 0.05 -2.09
CA ARG A 365 -32.24 0.07 -3.31
C ARG A 365 -33.29 1.19 -3.38
N PRO A 366 -34.10 1.47 -2.35
CA PRO A 366 -35.06 2.56 -2.43
C PRO A 366 -34.39 3.90 -2.74
N ARG A 367 -33.26 4.18 -2.08
CA ARG A 367 -32.51 5.41 -2.30
C ARG A 367 -31.88 5.48 -3.68
N LEU A 368 -31.37 4.36 -4.19
CA LEU A 368 -30.83 4.29 -5.55
C LEU A 368 -31.92 4.62 -6.60
N GLN A 369 -33.15 4.15 -6.42
CA GLN A 369 -34.28 4.47 -7.31
C GLN A 369 -34.58 5.96 -7.33
N GLU A 370 -34.56 6.64 -6.18
CA GLU A 370 -34.73 8.10 -6.09
C GLU A 370 -33.63 8.85 -6.83
N ILE A 371 -32.34 8.44 -6.64
CA ILE A 371 -31.19 9.04 -7.31
C ILE A 371 -31.30 8.88 -8.83
N PHE A 372 -31.70 7.69 -9.32
CA PHE A 372 -31.90 7.47 -10.75
C PHE A 372 -33.07 8.29 -11.30
N ALA A 373 -34.14 8.46 -10.53
CA ALA A 373 -35.25 9.34 -10.92
C ALA A 373 -34.80 10.79 -11.04
N HIS A 374 -34.05 11.29 -10.07
CA HIS A 374 -33.45 12.62 -10.11
C HIS A 374 -32.52 12.80 -11.33
N ALA A 375 -31.65 11.82 -11.60
CA ALA A 375 -30.74 11.88 -12.74
C ALA A 375 -31.47 11.93 -14.08
N ARG A 376 -32.59 11.19 -14.24
CA ARG A 376 -33.44 11.27 -15.44
C ARG A 376 -34.06 12.67 -15.61
N ALA A 377 -34.58 13.26 -14.53
CA ALA A 377 -35.14 14.62 -14.57
C ALA A 377 -34.05 15.63 -14.97
N PHE A 378 -32.90 15.58 -14.36
CA PHE A 378 -31.75 16.43 -14.68
C PHE A 378 -31.30 16.30 -16.14
N MET A 379 -31.22 15.08 -16.68
CA MET A 379 -30.87 14.86 -18.08
C MET A 379 -31.88 15.50 -19.01
N LYS A 380 -33.17 15.35 -18.74
CA LYS A 380 -34.26 15.94 -19.54
C LYS A 380 -34.17 17.48 -19.55
N GLU A 381 -33.95 18.09 -18.38
CA GLU A 381 -33.82 19.56 -18.23
C GLU A 381 -32.57 20.11 -18.94
N ASN A 382 -31.51 19.31 -19.06
CA ASN A 382 -30.26 19.73 -19.70
C ASN A 382 -30.12 19.27 -21.17
N GLY A 383 -31.24 19.03 -21.85
CA GLY A 383 -31.27 18.77 -23.29
C GLY A 383 -30.89 17.33 -23.71
N ASN A 384 -30.91 16.38 -22.77
CA ASN A 384 -30.59 14.98 -23.04
C ASN A 384 -31.74 14.03 -22.58
N PRO A 385 -32.96 14.15 -23.17
CA PRO A 385 -34.12 13.38 -22.72
C PRO A 385 -34.07 11.89 -23.12
N ASN A 386 -33.22 11.54 -24.10
CA ASN A 386 -33.26 10.24 -24.77
C ASN A 386 -32.20 9.26 -24.26
N GLN A 387 -31.27 9.64 -23.39
CA GLN A 387 -30.20 8.76 -22.92
C GLN A 387 -30.73 7.59 -22.07
N TRP A 388 -31.71 7.87 -21.22
CA TRP A 388 -32.38 6.88 -20.39
C TRP A 388 -33.90 6.96 -20.57
N ASN A 389 -34.51 5.84 -20.89
CA ASN A 389 -35.98 5.77 -20.92
C ASN A 389 -36.56 5.92 -19.49
N PRO A 390 -37.87 6.21 -19.35
CA PRO A 390 -38.50 6.45 -18.04
C PRO A 390 -38.32 5.35 -17.00
N ASN A 391 -38.12 4.09 -17.46
CA ASN A 391 -37.99 2.92 -16.61
C ASN A 391 -36.53 2.42 -16.46
N TYR A 392 -35.55 3.15 -17.01
CA TYR A 392 -34.14 2.73 -16.93
C TYR A 392 -33.40 3.49 -15.82
N PRO A 393 -32.55 2.80 -15.00
CA PRO A 393 -32.47 1.34 -14.90
C PRO A 393 -33.71 0.75 -14.25
N SER A 394 -34.10 -0.48 -14.67
CA SER A 394 -35.21 -1.18 -14.03
C SER A 394 -34.82 -1.65 -12.62
N ARG A 395 -35.83 -1.97 -11.80
CA ARG A 395 -35.61 -2.50 -10.46
C ARG A 395 -34.76 -3.76 -10.47
N GLU A 396 -35.05 -4.68 -11.39
CA GLU A 396 -34.35 -5.95 -11.55
C GLU A 396 -32.88 -5.73 -11.94
N LEU A 397 -32.61 -4.72 -12.78
CA LEU A 397 -31.26 -4.38 -13.17
C LEU A 397 -30.45 -3.83 -11.99
N ILE A 398 -31.05 -2.97 -11.16
CA ILE A 398 -30.43 -2.45 -9.95
C ILE A 398 -30.11 -3.61 -8.98
N GLU A 399 -31.07 -4.53 -8.76
CA GLU A 399 -30.88 -5.70 -7.91
C GLU A 399 -29.74 -6.59 -8.42
N LYS A 400 -29.69 -6.84 -9.73
CA LYS A 400 -28.62 -7.61 -10.37
C LYS A 400 -27.24 -6.96 -10.18
N ASP A 401 -27.14 -5.64 -10.34
CA ASP A 401 -25.88 -4.93 -10.15
C ASP A 401 -25.41 -4.93 -8.69
N ILE A 402 -26.32 -4.92 -7.72
CA ILE A 402 -26.02 -5.09 -6.30
C ILE A 402 -25.54 -6.52 -6.01
N GLU A 403 -26.24 -7.52 -6.52
CA GLU A 403 -25.93 -8.94 -6.29
C GLU A 403 -24.59 -9.35 -6.91
N SER A 404 -24.24 -8.78 -8.09
CA SER A 404 -22.94 -9.02 -8.72
C SER A 404 -21.77 -8.35 -7.96
N GLY A 405 -22.07 -7.43 -7.02
CA GLY A 405 -21.07 -6.66 -6.30
C GLY A 405 -20.42 -5.55 -7.13
N ASP A 406 -20.96 -5.24 -8.32
CA ASP A 406 -20.44 -4.22 -9.22
C ASP A 406 -21.03 -2.82 -8.94
N CYS A 407 -22.14 -2.75 -8.19
CA CYS A 407 -22.79 -1.50 -7.80
C CYS A 407 -22.13 -0.88 -6.58
N TYR A 408 -21.81 0.41 -6.69
CA TYR A 408 -21.21 1.21 -5.63
C TYR A 408 -22.08 2.42 -5.31
N VAL A 409 -21.97 2.89 -4.07
CA VAL A 409 -22.63 4.11 -3.59
C VAL A 409 -21.60 5.08 -3.03
N VAL A 410 -21.87 6.37 -3.22
CA VAL A 410 -21.15 7.46 -2.56
C VAL A 410 -22.05 7.93 -1.42
N THR A 411 -21.58 7.85 -0.20
CA THR A 411 -22.32 8.21 1.01
C THR A 411 -21.71 9.46 1.65
N LEU A 412 -22.56 10.26 2.29
CA LEU A 412 -22.19 11.34 3.19
C LEU A 412 -22.72 11.00 4.59
N ASP A 413 -21.86 11.04 5.59
CA ASP A 413 -22.30 10.98 6.97
C ASP A 413 -22.77 12.36 7.43
N ASN A 414 -24.08 12.49 7.66
CA ASN A 414 -24.66 13.69 8.25
C ASN A 414 -24.64 13.59 9.77
N CYS A 415 -23.51 13.84 10.41
CA CYS A 415 -23.50 14.18 11.83
C CYS A 415 -23.74 15.67 11.99
N SER A 416 -24.90 16.06 12.49
CA SER A 416 -25.15 17.44 12.91
C SER A 416 -24.41 17.74 14.21
N ILE A 417 -23.33 18.50 14.13
CA ILE A 417 -22.63 19.03 15.31
C ILE A 417 -23.29 20.35 15.69
N ASP A 418 -23.90 20.38 16.87
CA ASP A 418 -24.35 21.65 17.48
C ASP A 418 -23.12 22.44 17.96
N ARG A 419 -22.71 23.43 17.17
CA ARG A 419 -21.53 24.29 17.40
C ARG A 419 -21.60 25.11 18.71
N LYS A 420 -22.73 25.11 19.42
CA LYS A 420 -22.93 25.88 20.67
C LYS A 420 -22.68 25.06 21.94
N LYS A 421 -22.48 23.74 21.81
CA LYS A 421 -22.20 22.87 22.96
C LYS A 421 -20.73 22.56 23.06
N THR A 422 -20.15 22.74 24.25
CA THR A 422 -18.75 22.40 24.57
C THR A 422 -18.45 20.88 24.56
N LYS A 423 -19.50 20.05 24.43
CA LYS A 423 -19.41 18.61 24.10
C LYS A 423 -20.38 18.33 22.96
N PRO A 424 -19.93 17.70 21.87
CA PRO A 424 -20.82 17.33 20.77
C PRO A 424 -21.88 16.34 21.27
N ASP A 425 -23.16 16.63 21.00
CA ASP A 425 -24.27 15.72 21.28
C ASP A 425 -24.51 14.86 20.05
N PHE A 426 -23.89 13.68 20.02
CA PHE A 426 -23.97 12.72 18.92
C PHE A 426 -25.22 11.84 19.05
N ARG A 427 -26.40 12.42 18.97
CA ARG A 427 -27.60 11.60 18.78
C ARG A 427 -27.77 11.34 17.29
N PRO A 428 -27.84 10.07 16.85
CA PRO A 428 -28.23 9.78 15.48
C PRO A 428 -29.63 10.35 15.24
N GLN A 429 -29.73 11.32 14.36
CA GLN A 429 -31.05 11.67 13.84
C GLN A 429 -31.52 10.48 12.99
N SER A 430 -32.77 10.12 13.15
CA SER A 430 -33.48 8.94 12.67
C SER A 430 -33.60 8.80 11.14
N HIS A 431 -32.46 8.75 10.45
CA HIS A 431 -32.34 8.33 9.06
C HIS A 431 -31.29 7.24 8.99
N GLY A 432 -31.73 6.01 8.96
CA GLY A 432 -31.07 4.75 8.73
C GLY A 432 -29.59 4.59 9.12
N GLU A 433 -29.23 3.43 9.61
CA GLU A 433 -27.88 2.98 10.04
C GLU A 433 -26.72 3.20 9.05
N TYR A 434 -26.94 3.86 7.91
CA TYR A 434 -26.01 3.93 6.78
C TYR A 434 -26.09 5.28 6.09
N GLY A 435 -25.39 6.29 6.51
CA GLY A 435 -25.25 7.64 5.93
C GLY A 435 -26.06 8.00 4.65
N ASN A 436 -26.31 9.28 4.37
CA ASN A 436 -27.05 9.68 3.18
C ASN A 436 -26.31 9.28 1.90
N ILE A 437 -26.94 8.46 1.05
CA ILE A 437 -26.38 8.11 -0.26
C ILE A 437 -26.63 9.29 -1.21
N GLU A 438 -25.55 9.83 -1.77
CA GLU A 438 -25.55 11.00 -2.66
C GLU A 438 -25.30 10.67 -4.13
N ALA A 439 -24.71 9.48 -4.40
CA ALA A 439 -24.53 9.01 -5.76
C ALA A 439 -24.44 7.48 -5.81
N THR A 440 -24.58 6.95 -7.02
CA THR A 440 -24.36 5.55 -7.34
C THR A 440 -23.70 5.41 -8.70
N PHE A 441 -22.96 4.32 -8.89
CA PHE A 441 -22.37 3.94 -10.17
C PHE A 441 -22.12 2.44 -10.19
N VAL A 442 -21.92 1.89 -11.39
CA VAL A 442 -21.52 0.51 -11.59
C VAL A 442 -20.12 0.49 -12.17
N LEU A 443 -19.21 -0.24 -11.53
CA LEU A 443 -17.86 -0.47 -12.02
C LEU A 443 -17.68 -1.96 -12.27
N ARG A 444 -17.55 -2.33 -13.52
CA ARG A 444 -17.50 -3.76 -13.95
C ARG A 444 -16.18 -4.06 -14.62
N LYS A 445 -15.55 -5.15 -14.20
CA LYS A 445 -14.36 -5.68 -14.89
C LYS A 445 -14.80 -6.28 -16.24
N GLY A 446 -14.11 -5.86 -17.31
CA GLY A 446 -14.36 -6.36 -18.67
C GLY A 446 -13.93 -7.84 -18.86
N PRO A 447 -14.26 -8.44 -20.01
CA PRO A 447 -14.80 -7.77 -21.19
C PRO A 447 -16.30 -7.43 -21.06
N ASP A 448 -16.71 -6.27 -21.56
CA ASP A 448 -18.12 -5.88 -21.67
C ASP A 448 -18.56 -6.03 -23.13
N PRO A 449 -19.63 -6.78 -23.44
CA PRO A 449 -20.06 -7.04 -24.80
C PRO A 449 -20.38 -5.77 -25.60
N THR A 450 -20.86 -4.69 -24.96
CA THR A 450 -21.17 -3.43 -25.64
C THR A 450 -19.91 -2.67 -26.08
N TYR A 451 -18.76 -2.98 -25.50
CA TYR A 451 -17.46 -2.39 -25.83
C TYR A 451 -16.59 -3.28 -26.72
N SER A 452 -17.13 -4.40 -27.20
CA SER A 452 -16.40 -5.34 -28.08
C SER A 452 -16.19 -4.79 -29.48
N ILE A 453 -17.12 -3.93 -29.97
CA ILE A 453 -17.06 -3.31 -31.30
C ILE A 453 -17.09 -1.81 -31.13
N ILE A 454 -16.15 -1.11 -31.77
CA ILE A 454 -16.10 0.34 -31.83
C ILE A 454 -16.18 0.80 -33.29
N TYR A 455 -16.95 1.86 -33.55
CA TYR A 455 -17.16 2.44 -34.87
C TYR A 455 -16.54 3.83 -34.93
N ASN A 456 -16.05 4.20 -36.11
CA ASN A 456 -15.46 5.52 -36.37
C ASN A 456 -14.33 5.90 -35.42
N GLY A 457 -13.50 4.90 -35.06
CA GLY A 457 -12.36 5.10 -34.19
C GLY A 457 -11.80 3.79 -33.67
N GLU A 458 -10.94 3.87 -32.66
CA GLU A 458 -10.26 2.73 -32.07
C GLU A 458 -10.03 2.93 -30.56
N TRP A 459 -9.90 1.84 -29.81
CA TRP A 459 -9.50 1.88 -28.41
C TRP A 459 -8.02 2.24 -28.27
N LEU A 460 -7.63 2.92 -27.20
CA LEU A 460 -6.23 3.30 -26.95
C LEU A 460 -5.29 2.09 -26.85
N ASN A 461 -5.81 0.94 -26.44
CA ASN A 461 -5.13 -0.34 -26.39
C ASN A 461 -6.13 -1.48 -26.16
N GLU A 462 -5.67 -2.73 -26.32
CA GLU A 462 -6.46 -3.97 -26.10
C GLU A 462 -6.19 -4.63 -24.74
N LYS A 463 -5.60 -3.92 -23.78
CA LYS A 463 -5.35 -4.44 -22.44
C LYS A 463 -6.64 -4.64 -21.66
N PRO A 464 -6.63 -5.51 -20.61
CA PRO A 464 -7.78 -5.65 -19.70
C PRO A 464 -8.22 -4.30 -19.16
N TYR A 465 -9.53 -4.08 -19.10
CA TYR A 465 -10.13 -2.82 -18.72
C TYR A 465 -11.34 -3.02 -17.78
N ALA A 466 -11.77 -1.95 -17.14
CA ALA A 466 -13.06 -1.88 -16.48
C ALA A 466 -13.98 -0.87 -17.18
N THR A 467 -15.29 -1.04 -17.03
CA THR A 467 -16.32 -0.14 -17.57
C THR A 467 -17.09 0.53 -16.44
N ILE A 468 -17.37 1.83 -16.61
CA ILE A 468 -18.25 2.57 -15.72
C ILE A 468 -19.61 2.72 -16.38
N HIS A 469 -20.64 2.27 -15.67
CA HIS A 469 -22.03 2.36 -16.11
C HIS A 469 -22.91 3.07 -15.08
N ARG A 470 -24.03 3.61 -15.53
CA ARG A 470 -25.14 4.08 -14.69
C ARG A 470 -24.71 5.03 -13.55
N ILE A 471 -23.73 5.92 -13.81
CA ILE A 471 -23.40 6.94 -12.83
C ILE A 471 -24.53 7.94 -12.68
N ALA A 472 -24.99 8.14 -11.44
CA ALA A 472 -26.08 9.04 -11.09
C ALA A 472 -25.80 9.71 -9.73
N SER A 473 -26.27 10.96 -9.57
CA SER A 473 -26.09 11.77 -8.37
C SER A 473 -27.42 12.36 -7.92
N SER A 474 -27.56 12.60 -6.60
CA SER A 474 -28.66 13.35 -6.01
C SER A 474 -28.64 14.86 -6.36
N GLY A 475 -27.52 15.37 -6.88
CA GLY A 475 -27.32 16.79 -7.18
C GLY A 475 -26.87 17.64 -6.00
N THR A 476 -26.84 17.11 -4.77
CA THR A 476 -26.47 17.85 -3.55
C THR A 476 -24.97 18.04 -3.40
N LEU A 477 -24.17 17.05 -3.84
CA LEU A 477 -22.72 17.04 -3.71
C LEU A 477 -22.03 17.36 -5.04
N LYS A 478 -21.13 18.35 -5.03
CA LYS A 478 -20.27 18.66 -6.19
C LYS A 478 -19.02 17.78 -6.20
N GLY A 479 -18.48 17.50 -7.39
CA GLY A 479 -17.23 16.74 -7.54
C GLY A 479 -17.37 15.21 -7.50
N ILE A 480 -18.60 14.68 -7.40
CA ILE A 480 -18.85 13.22 -7.38
C ILE A 480 -18.23 12.53 -8.59
N PHE A 481 -18.35 13.11 -9.79
CA PHE A 481 -17.78 12.49 -11.00
C PHE A 481 -16.26 12.32 -10.89
N HIS A 482 -15.57 13.35 -10.41
CA HIS A 482 -14.13 13.29 -10.15
C HIS A 482 -13.79 12.15 -9.17
N LEU A 483 -14.51 12.07 -8.05
CA LEU A 483 -14.31 11.03 -7.04
C LEU A 483 -14.49 9.63 -7.62
N VAL A 484 -15.56 9.40 -8.41
CA VAL A 484 -15.83 8.10 -9.06
C VAL A 484 -14.72 7.74 -10.06
N MET A 485 -14.25 8.74 -10.85
CA MET A 485 -13.17 8.52 -11.81
C MET A 485 -11.86 8.15 -11.11
N GLN A 486 -11.49 8.87 -10.05
CA GLN A 486 -10.31 8.56 -9.24
C GLN A 486 -10.41 7.14 -8.68
N PHE A 487 -11.55 6.77 -8.11
CA PHE A 487 -11.80 5.42 -7.61
C PHE A 487 -11.60 4.34 -8.69
N ALA A 488 -12.15 4.55 -9.89
CA ALA A 488 -12.05 3.59 -10.98
C ALA A 488 -10.62 3.48 -11.56
N MET A 489 -9.97 4.63 -11.83
CA MET A 489 -8.62 4.70 -12.39
C MET A 489 -7.55 4.12 -11.46
N HIS A 490 -7.83 4.09 -10.19
CA HIS A 490 -6.93 3.49 -9.22
C HIS A 490 -7.05 1.96 -9.13
N GLN A 491 -8.25 1.42 -9.37
CA GLN A 491 -8.44 -0.03 -9.38
C GLN A 491 -8.00 -0.68 -10.69
N TYR A 492 -8.04 0.09 -11.79
CA TYR A 492 -7.79 -0.41 -13.14
C TYR A 492 -6.93 0.57 -13.93
N ASP A 493 -5.86 0.08 -14.53
CA ASP A 493 -4.99 0.86 -15.42
C ASP A 493 -5.75 1.37 -16.65
N ASN A 494 -6.77 0.63 -17.10
CA ASN A 494 -7.60 0.99 -18.24
C ASN A 494 -9.06 1.06 -17.83
N VAL A 495 -9.69 2.20 -18.07
CA VAL A 495 -11.11 2.43 -17.76
C VAL A 495 -11.81 2.95 -19.00
N ARG A 496 -12.94 2.34 -19.34
CA ARG A 496 -13.80 2.76 -20.45
C ARG A 496 -15.12 3.29 -19.91
N ILE A 497 -15.65 4.31 -20.56
CA ILE A 497 -16.95 4.90 -20.23
C ILE A 497 -17.61 5.40 -21.50
N ASP A 498 -18.94 5.38 -21.55
CA ASP A 498 -19.72 5.94 -22.64
C ASP A 498 -20.75 6.95 -22.15
N THR A 499 -21.19 7.81 -23.06
CA THR A 499 -22.32 8.71 -22.82
C THR A 499 -23.02 9.10 -24.13
N HIS A 500 -24.24 9.60 -24.02
CA HIS A 500 -24.98 10.10 -25.18
C HIS A 500 -24.31 11.37 -25.75
N ARG A 501 -24.41 11.57 -27.08
CA ARG A 501 -23.84 12.76 -27.76
C ARG A 501 -24.30 14.07 -27.17
N ASP A 502 -25.57 14.15 -26.77
CA ASP A 502 -26.22 15.37 -26.26
C ASP A 502 -25.91 15.59 -24.77
N ASN A 503 -25.27 14.63 -24.07
CA ASN A 503 -24.88 14.81 -22.68
C ASN A 503 -23.60 15.65 -22.55
N MET A 504 -23.70 16.92 -22.91
CA MET A 504 -22.57 17.85 -22.90
C MET A 504 -21.91 18.00 -21.51
N PRO A 505 -22.67 18.07 -20.40
CA PRO A 505 -22.05 18.09 -19.06
C PRO A 505 -21.16 16.89 -18.79
N MET A 506 -21.65 15.67 -19.07
CA MET A 506 -20.89 14.43 -18.85
C MET A 506 -19.66 14.34 -19.77
N ARG A 507 -19.80 14.70 -21.04
CA ARG A 507 -18.67 14.69 -22.00
C ARG A 507 -17.53 15.61 -21.55
N ARG A 508 -17.87 16.82 -21.06
CA ARG A 508 -16.86 17.76 -20.52
C ARG A 508 -16.19 17.20 -19.26
N ALA A 509 -16.96 16.58 -18.39
CA ALA A 509 -16.44 15.98 -17.16
C ALA A 509 -15.49 14.81 -17.49
N ILE A 510 -15.84 13.92 -18.41
CA ILE A 510 -15.02 12.78 -18.85
C ILE A 510 -13.67 13.28 -19.41
N ILE A 511 -13.69 14.27 -20.29
CA ILE A 511 -12.47 14.83 -20.89
C ILE A 511 -11.58 15.49 -19.83
N LYS A 512 -12.18 16.19 -18.86
CA LYS A 512 -11.46 16.84 -17.76
C LYS A 512 -10.70 15.83 -16.89
N GLU A 513 -11.20 14.61 -16.76
CA GLU A 513 -10.54 13.52 -16.00
C GLU A 513 -9.47 12.79 -16.82
N GLY A 514 -9.14 13.26 -18.02
CA GLY A 514 -8.05 12.71 -18.84
C GLY A 514 -8.44 11.57 -19.77
N PHE A 515 -9.73 11.25 -19.90
CA PHE A 515 -10.20 10.28 -20.89
C PHE A 515 -10.09 10.84 -22.31
N LYS A 516 -9.75 10.00 -23.24
CA LYS A 516 -9.72 10.32 -24.67
C LYS A 516 -10.95 9.75 -25.37
N TYR A 517 -11.51 10.53 -26.27
CA TYR A 517 -12.57 10.06 -27.16
C TYR A 517 -12.00 9.01 -28.13
N CYS A 518 -12.66 7.88 -28.24
CA CYS A 518 -12.20 6.72 -29.01
C CYS A 518 -13.09 6.36 -30.20
N GLY A 519 -14.35 6.79 -30.21
CA GLY A 519 -15.29 6.44 -31.27
C GLY A 519 -16.72 6.27 -30.77
N ILE A 520 -17.48 5.43 -31.46
CA ILE A 520 -18.90 5.17 -31.17
C ILE A 520 -19.07 3.68 -30.83
N ILE A 521 -19.85 3.40 -29.81
CA ILE A 521 -20.35 2.06 -29.50
C ILE A 521 -21.87 2.01 -29.57
N HIS A 522 -22.46 0.83 -29.70
CA HIS A 522 -23.89 0.64 -29.59
C HIS A 522 -24.23 -0.05 -28.27
N CYS A 523 -25.10 0.57 -27.47
CA CYS A 523 -25.60 -0.05 -26.26
C CYS A 523 -26.64 -1.14 -26.56
N TRP A 524 -27.08 -1.85 -25.51
CA TRP A 524 -28.03 -2.97 -25.67
C TRP A 524 -29.37 -2.61 -26.36
N SER A 525 -29.78 -1.34 -26.32
CA SER A 525 -30.95 -0.83 -27.07
C SER A 525 -30.66 -0.53 -28.54
N GLY A 526 -29.41 -0.64 -28.98
CA GLY A 526 -28.98 -0.28 -30.32
C GLY A 526 -28.61 1.20 -30.46
N ASP A 527 -28.78 2.04 -29.43
CA ASP A 527 -28.48 3.45 -29.48
C ASP A 527 -26.97 3.72 -29.52
N GLU A 528 -26.58 4.72 -30.30
CA GLU A 528 -25.20 5.19 -30.38
C GLU A 528 -24.77 5.87 -29.09
N ARG A 529 -23.56 5.54 -28.62
CA ARG A 529 -22.88 6.19 -27.48
C ARG A 529 -21.49 6.63 -27.88
N MET A 530 -21.11 7.80 -27.42
CA MET A 530 -19.73 8.28 -27.55
C MET A 530 -18.87 7.59 -26.52
N ALA A 531 -17.86 6.86 -26.98
CA ALA A 531 -17.00 6.02 -26.17
C ALA A 531 -15.67 6.71 -25.85
N TYR A 532 -15.26 6.58 -24.60
CA TYR A 532 -14.04 7.18 -24.07
C TYR A 532 -13.21 6.13 -23.35
N HIS A 533 -11.90 6.30 -23.40
CA HIS A 533 -10.93 5.39 -22.76
C HIS A 533 -9.88 6.21 -21.99
N TYR A 534 -9.67 5.85 -20.74
CA TYR A 534 -8.52 6.26 -19.95
C TYR A 534 -7.49 5.13 -19.94
N ALA A 535 -6.27 5.45 -20.31
CA ALA A 535 -5.11 4.58 -20.17
C ALA A 535 -3.96 5.44 -19.65
N PRO A 536 -3.14 4.97 -18.69
CA PRO A 536 -1.97 5.71 -18.26
C PRO A 536 -1.06 5.96 -19.47
N SER A 537 -0.51 7.16 -19.58
CA SER A 537 0.53 7.43 -20.57
C SER A 537 1.63 6.40 -20.40
N PRO A 538 2.21 5.84 -21.49
CA PRO A 538 3.39 5.01 -21.33
C PRO A 538 4.44 5.87 -20.63
N SER A 539 4.64 5.63 -19.33
CA SER A 539 5.80 6.13 -18.63
C SER A 539 7.00 5.60 -19.41
N LEU A 540 8.00 6.43 -19.64
CA LEU A 540 9.35 6.05 -20.06
C LEU A 540 9.97 5.14 -18.97
N HIS A 541 9.35 4.00 -18.74
CA HIS A 541 9.85 2.92 -17.90
C HIS A 541 10.06 1.72 -18.82
N THR A 542 11.34 1.52 -19.11
CA THR A 542 11.98 0.31 -19.58
C THR A 542 11.17 -0.95 -19.31
N SER A 543 10.92 -1.68 -20.39
CA SER A 543 10.47 -3.05 -20.48
C SER A 543 10.90 -3.93 -19.30
N THR A 544 9.99 -4.23 -18.39
CA THR A 544 10.07 -5.44 -17.58
C THR A 544 9.22 -6.50 -18.27
N GLY A 545 9.88 -7.38 -19.01
CA GLY A 545 9.25 -8.54 -19.63
C GLY A 545 8.58 -9.39 -18.54
N ARG A 546 7.28 -9.55 -18.66
CA ARG A 546 6.55 -10.62 -17.97
C ARG A 546 6.81 -11.89 -18.77
N TYR A 547 7.57 -12.79 -18.21
CA TYR A 547 7.56 -14.18 -18.68
C TYR A 547 6.28 -14.84 -18.15
N SER A 548 5.40 -15.20 -19.08
CA SER A 548 4.34 -16.17 -18.91
C SER A 548 4.94 -17.56 -19.02
N GLY A 549 4.78 -18.39 -17.99
CA GLY A 549 5.08 -19.80 -17.90
C GLY A 549 4.41 -20.35 -16.66
#